data_8f0445589e691b8d21e6fdca3b6149a3
#
_entry.id   8f0445589e691b8d21e6fdca3b6149a3
#
_cell.length_a   1.000
_cell.length_b   1.000
_cell.length_c   1.000
_cell.angle_alpha   90.00
_cell.angle_beta   90.00
_cell.angle_gamma   90.00
#
_symmetry.space_group_name_H-M   'P 1'
#
loop_
_entity.id
_entity.type
_entity.pdbx_description
1 polymer ?
#
loop_
_entity_poly.entity_id
_entity_poly.type
_entity_poly.pdbx_seq_one_letter_code
_entity_poly.pdbx_strand_id
1 'polypeptide(L)'
;GDLNASHLDACFHALRENFDPEHGGFGNRPKFPTAHNLSFLLRYYKRTENTDALEIVKTTLQKIHQGGIYDQVGFGIHRYSVDNEWLVPHFEKMLYDQALFVQANLECFQVTKDPYFSRTVDEILTYVSRDMTSPEGGFYSAEDADSEGEEGKFYVWKQEEIENILGPNDATLFLQVYRFEKDGNFLEEVTHEKTGTNIPHLRKSLDQHAHDKNQEPKESRKKIRSLHAKLFAHRKKRIHPQKDDKVLTDWNGLMISAFSQSAKALNQEKYLKTAQKAADFCLSELRQKNGRLLKRWRKGKAGLPAHLEDYAFLSQGLL
;
A
#
# COMPACT_ATOMS: atom_id res chain seq x y z
N GLY A 1 20.47 -4.04 30.42
CA GLY A 1 20.81 -5.45 30.19
C GLY A 1 21.27 -5.63 28.77
N ASP A 2 22.11 -6.62 28.50
CA ASP A 2 22.64 -6.89 27.18
C ASP A 2 21.53 -7.41 26.26
N LEU A 3 21.48 -6.92 25.03
CA LEU A 3 20.58 -7.41 24.01
C LEU A 3 20.99 -8.85 23.59
N ASN A 4 20.03 -9.76 23.59
CA ASN A 4 20.24 -11.16 23.23
C ASN A 4 19.04 -11.75 22.49
N ALA A 5 19.15 -13.00 22.06
CA ALA A 5 18.11 -13.67 21.28
C ALA A 5 16.75 -13.77 21.99
N SER A 6 16.73 -13.83 23.33
CA SER A 6 15.47 -13.92 24.07
C SER A 6 14.57 -12.70 23.91
N HIS A 7 15.14 -11.52 23.62
CA HIS A 7 14.34 -10.32 23.31
C HIS A 7 13.60 -10.46 21.97
N LEU A 8 14.23 -11.11 20.99
CA LEU A 8 13.57 -11.41 19.71
C LEU A 8 12.46 -12.44 19.87
N ASP A 9 12.69 -13.45 20.70
CA ASP A 9 11.69 -14.47 21.01
C ASP A 9 10.50 -13.86 21.76
N ALA A 10 10.76 -13.00 22.76
CA ALA A 10 9.72 -12.28 23.48
C ALA A 10 8.88 -11.37 22.54
N CYS A 11 9.53 -10.68 21.60
CA CYS A 11 8.85 -9.85 20.60
C CYS A 11 7.96 -10.71 19.68
N PHE A 12 8.46 -11.86 19.20
CA PHE A 12 7.66 -12.82 18.42
C PHE A 12 6.43 -13.29 19.19
N HIS A 13 6.59 -13.71 20.44
CA HIS A 13 5.47 -14.18 21.27
C HIS A 13 4.42 -13.09 21.48
N ALA A 14 4.84 -11.86 21.77
CA ALA A 14 3.93 -10.72 21.93
C ALA A 14 3.15 -10.43 20.63
N LEU A 15 3.79 -10.47 19.46
CA LEU A 15 3.11 -10.30 18.19
C LEU A 15 2.14 -11.45 17.89
N ARG A 16 2.54 -12.70 18.16
CA ARG A 16 1.70 -13.88 17.98
C ARG A 16 0.44 -13.85 18.86
N GLU A 17 0.56 -13.43 20.10
CA GLU A 17 -0.56 -13.31 21.04
C GLU A 17 -1.57 -12.24 20.62
N ASN A 18 -1.10 -11.17 19.97
CA ASN A 18 -1.94 -10.07 19.45
C ASN A 18 -2.41 -10.27 18.02
N PHE A 19 -2.03 -11.36 17.35
CA PHE A 19 -2.41 -11.65 15.99
C PHE A 19 -3.89 -12.04 15.89
N ASP A 20 -4.57 -11.46 14.89
CA ASP A 20 -5.93 -11.82 14.52
C ASP A 20 -5.91 -12.94 13.47
N PRO A 21 -6.26 -14.20 13.83
CA PRO A 21 -6.18 -15.32 12.90
C PRO A 21 -7.27 -15.30 11.81
N GLU A 22 -8.35 -14.57 12.01
CA GLU A 22 -9.47 -14.49 11.06
C GLU A 22 -9.23 -13.41 9.99
N HIS A 23 -8.84 -12.22 10.45
CA HIS A 23 -8.68 -11.07 9.54
C HIS A 23 -7.21 -10.68 9.29
N GLY A 24 -6.26 -11.32 9.96
CA GLY A 24 -4.85 -10.94 9.88
C GLY A 24 -4.57 -9.60 10.60
N GLY A 25 -3.29 -9.26 10.73
CA GLY A 25 -2.86 -8.05 11.46
C GLY A 25 -2.87 -8.23 12.97
N PHE A 26 -2.70 -7.14 13.70
CA PHE A 26 -2.51 -7.15 15.15
C PHE A 26 -3.51 -6.22 15.85
N GLY A 27 -4.03 -6.67 16.98
CA GLY A 27 -5.01 -5.92 17.76
C GLY A 27 -6.39 -5.88 17.13
N ASN A 28 -7.22 -4.93 17.58
CA ASN A 28 -8.61 -4.79 17.14
C ASN A 28 -8.77 -3.59 16.22
N ARG A 29 -9.53 -2.55 16.63
CA ARG A 29 -9.84 -1.35 15.85
C ARG A 29 -9.49 -0.05 16.61
N PRO A 30 -8.96 0.98 15.94
CA PRO A 30 -8.56 0.99 14.53
C PRO A 30 -7.38 0.07 14.27
N LYS A 31 -7.28 -0.50 13.05
CA LYS A 31 -6.27 -1.48 12.70
C LYS A 31 -5.28 -0.90 11.69
N PHE A 32 -3.99 -0.89 12.06
CA PHE A 32 -2.92 -0.37 11.24
C PHE A 32 -2.17 -1.51 10.52
N PRO A 33 -1.67 -1.31 9.29
CA PRO A 33 -0.89 -2.33 8.58
C PRO A 33 0.37 -2.78 9.31
N THR A 34 1.02 -1.88 10.07
CA THR A 34 2.24 -2.15 10.87
C THR A 34 3.28 -3.02 10.15
N ALA A 35 3.56 -2.69 8.88
CA ALA A 35 4.38 -3.51 7.98
C ALA A 35 5.80 -3.78 8.52
N HIS A 36 6.34 -2.91 9.38
CA HIS A 36 7.62 -3.14 10.08
C HIS A 36 7.59 -4.37 11.00
N ASN A 37 6.43 -4.69 11.62
CA ASN A 37 6.26 -5.93 12.39
C ASN A 37 6.33 -7.16 11.49
N LEU A 38 5.78 -7.06 10.27
CA LEU A 38 5.82 -8.14 9.28
C LEU A 38 7.25 -8.40 8.80
N SER A 39 8.03 -7.34 8.55
CA SER A 39 9.45 -7.46 8.22
C SER A 39 10.26 -8.07 9.38
N PHE A 40 9.94 -7.73 10.63
CA PHE A 40 10.53 -8.42 11.79
C PHE A 40 10.22 -9.91 11.79
N LEU A 41 8.96 -10.30 11.60
CA LEU A 41 8.53 -11.69 11.58
C LEU A 41 9.17 -12.51 10.46
N LEU A 42 9.37 -11.92 9.27
CA LEU A 42 10.09 -12.58 8.17
C LEU A 42 11.56 -12.85 8.52
N ARG A 43 12.23 -11.90 9.18
CA ARG A 43 13.60 -12.10 9.68
C ARG A 43 13.66 -13.10 10.82
N TYR A 44 12.65 -13.09 11.69
CA TYR A 44 12.51 -14.10 12.75
C TYR A 44 12.34 -15.50 12.15
N TYR A 45 11.44 -15.66 11.17
CA TYR A 45 11.30 -16.90 10.40
C TYR A 45 12.62 -17.36 9.78
N LYS A 46 13.33 -16.44 9.12
CA LYS A 46 14.60 -16.79 8.48
C LYS A 46 15.68 -17.27 9.47
N ARG A 47 15.65 -16.78 10.69
CA ARG A 47 16.57 -17.20 11.78
C ARG A 47 16.18 -18.51 12.44
N THR A 48 14.89 -18.75 12.63
CA THR A 48 14.38 -19.82 13.51
C THR A 48 13.64 -20.93 12.78
N GLU A 49 13.30 -20.70 11.51
CA GLU A 49 12.42 -21.57 10.70
C GLU A 49 11.00 -21.74 11.28
N ASN A 50 10.59 -20.84 12.19
CA ASN A 50 9.28 -20.86 12.81
C ASN A 50 8.19 -20.51 11.80
N THR A 51 7.43 -21.51 11.36
CA THR A 51 6.39 -21.39 10.33
C THR A 51 5.23 -20.49 10.74
N ASP A 52 4.89 -20.39 12.04
CA ASP A 52 3.84 -19.48 12.51
C ASP A 52 4.16 -18.03 12.15
N ALA A 53 5.44 -17.62 12.28
CA ALA A 53 5.87 -16.27 11.91
C ALA A 53 5.62 -15.97 10.42
N LEU A 54 5.87 -16.94 9.55
CA LEU A 54 5.62 -16.78 8.11
C LEU A 54 4.12 -16.75 7.79
N GLU A 55 3.31 -17.62 8.43
CA GLU A 55 1.86 -17.66 8.19
C GLU A 55 1.17 -16.38 8.69
N ILE A 56 1.57 -15.81 9.83
CA ILE A 56 1.11 -14.48 10.30
C ILE A 56 1.33 -13.41 9.21
N VAL A 57 2.52 -13.39 8.62
CA VAL A 57 2.87 -12.40 7.58
C VAL A 57 2.02 -12.61 6.32
N LYS A 58 1.97 -13.84 5.79
CA LYS A 58 1.21 -14.15 4.58
C LYS A 58 -0.26 -13.80 4.74
N THR A 59 -0.87 -14.24 5.83
CA THR A 59 -2.27 -13.95 6.13
C THR A 59 -2.52 -12.45 6.21
N THR A 60 -1.69 -11.71 6.94
CA THR A 60 -1.85 -10.26 7.10
C THR A 60 -1.73 -9.52 5.77
N LEU A 61 -0.68 -9.79 4.99
CA LEU A 61 -0.46 -9.13 3.70
C LEU A 61 -1.61 -9.43 2.71
N GLN A 62 -2.10 -10.67 2.68
CA GLN A 62 -3.20 -11.07 1.82
C GLN A 62 -4.53 -10.42 2.23
N LYS A 63 -4.83 -10.37 3.53
CA LYS A 63 -6.06 -9.75 4.04
C LYS A 63 -6.08 -8.25 3.81
N ILE A 64 -4.97 -7.55 4.02
CA ILE A 64 -4.84 -6.13 3.70
C ILE A 64 -5.07 -5.89 2.20
N HIS A 65 -4.39 -6.65 1.33
CA HIS A 65 -4.54 -6.50 -0.12
C HIS A 65 -5.97 -6.83 -0.61
N GLN A 66 -6.67 -7.75 0.03
CA GLN A 66 -8.05 -8.11 -0.32
C GLN A 66 -9.08 -7.12 0.23
N GLY A 67 -8.76 -6.41 1.30
CA GLY A 67 -9.65 -5.47 1.97
C GLY A 67 -9.88 -4.17 1.20
N GLY A 68 -10.81 -3.35 1.71
CA GLY A 68 -11.06 -2.01 1.19
C GLY A 68 -9.99 -0.99 1.56
N ILE A 69 -9.12 -1.31 2.55
CA ILE A 69 -7.92 -0.53 2.84
C ILE A 69 -6.93 -0.49 1.67
N TYR A 70 -6.98 -1.46 0.77
CA TYR A 70 -6.26 -1.45 -0.49
C TYR A 70 -7.14 -0.87 -1.60
N ASP A 71 -6.67 0.16 -2.29
CA ASP A 71 -7.39 0.75 -3.41
C ASP A 71 -7.37 -0.20 -4.62
N GLN A 72 -8.43 -0.97 -4.77
CA GLN A 72 -8.55 -2.02 -5.80
C GLN A 72 -8.54 -1.48 -7.23
N VAL A 73 -8.84 -0.19 -7.43
CA VAL A 73 -8.93 0.42 -8.77
C VAL A 73 -7.66 1.17 -9.13
N GLY A 74 -7.07 1.92 -8.20
CA GLY A 74 -5.93 2.79 -8.46
C GLY A 74 -4.64 2.35 -7.77
N PHE A 75 -4.70 1.31 -6.96
CA PHE A 75 -3.61 0.77 -6.17
C PHE A 75 -3.17 1.66 -4.98
N GLY A 76 -2.22 1.12 -4.20
CA GLY A 76 -1.79 1.75 -2.96
C GLY A 76 -2.69 1.41 -1.78
N ILE A 77 -2.16 1.54 -0.56
CA ILE A 77 -2.89 1.31 0.67
C ILE A 77 -3.27 2.63 1.34
N HIS A 78 -4.43 2.63 1.98
CA HIS A 78 -4.85 3.68 2.90
C HIS A 78 -4.16 3.51 4.26
N ARG A 79 -4.20 4.55 5.09
CA ARG A 79 -3.39 4.66 6.30
C ARG A 79 -3.73 3.61 7.36
N TYR A 80 -5.03 3.41 7.67
CA TYR A 80 -5.52 2.42 8.62
C TYR A 80 -6.97 2.06 8.31
N SER A 81 -7.44 0.93 8.88
CA SER A 81 -8.85 0.55 8.86
C SER A 81 -9.52 0.95 10.15
N VAL A 82 -10.74 1.49 10.07
CA VAL A 82 -11.57 1.83 11.24
C VAL A 82 -12.24 0.59 11.85
N ASP A 83 -12.31 -0.50 11.07
CA ASP A 83 -12.80 -1.81 11.49
C ASP A 83 -11.65 -2.84 11.63
N ASN A 84 -11.97 -4.05 12.07
CA ASN A 84 -10.99 -5.13 12.20
C ASN A 84 -10.85 -6.02 10.96
N GLU A 85 -11.69 -5.81 9.93
CA GLU A 85 -11.78 -6.66 8.73
C GLU A 85 -11.02 -6.07 7.54
N TRP A 86 -10.39 -4.90 7.70
CA TRP A 86 -9.72 -4.14 6.65
C TRP A 86 -10.68 -3.59 5.58
N LEU A 87 -11.98 -3.42 5.90
CA LEU A 87 -12.98 -3.00 4.93
C LEU A 87 -13.05 -1.47 4.78
N VAL A 88 -13.30 -0.76 5.86
CA VAL A 88 -13.49 0.69 5.83
C VAL A 88 -12.20 1.39 6.25
N PRO A 89 -11.47 2.02 5.32
CA PRO A 89 -10.25 2.75 5.66
C PRO A 89 -10.55 4.17 6.12
N HIS A 90 -9.61 4.78 6.86
CA HIS A 90 -9.37 6.20 6.78
C HIS A 90 -8.62 6.46 5.47
N PHE A 91 -9.23 7.23 4.56
CA PHE A 91 -8.85 7.25 3.15
C PHE A 91 -7.54 8.01 2.81
N GLU A 92 -6.80 8.53 3.77
CA GLU A 92 -5.44 9.04 3.55
C GLU A 92 -4.52 7.96 2.97
N LYS A 93 -3.59 8.37 2.10
CA LYS A 93 -2.50 7.51 1.62
C LYS A 93 -1.17 8.17 1.94
N MET A 94 -0.38 7.54 2.83
CA MET A 94 0.90 8.04 3.28
C MET A 94 2.05 7.37 2.53
N LEU A 95 3.07 8.13 2.15
CA LEU A 95 4.23 7.59 1.42
C LEU A 95 4.97 6.51 2.20
N TYR A 96 5.17 6.71 3.51
CA TYR A 96 5.87 5.74 4.35
C TYR A 96 5.12 4.41 4.47
N ASP A 97 3.78 4.42 4.48
CA ASP A 97 2.98 3.19 4.49
C ASP A 97 3.17 2.41 3.20
N GLN A 98 3.16 3.10 2.05
CA GLN A 98 3.46 2.47 0.75
C GLN A 98 4.84 1.81 0.77
N ALA A 99 5.86 2.55 1.23
CA ALA A 99 7.25 2.06 1.26
C ALA A 99 7.40 0.81 2.13
N LEU A 100 6.90 0.86 3.35
CA LEU A 100 7.01 -0.27 4.30
C LEU A 100 6.18 -1.47 3.85
N PHE A 101 5.00 -1.25 3.26
CA PHE A 101 4.17 -2.34 2.76
C PHE A 101 4.79 -3.00 1.51
N VAL A 102 5.42 -2.22 0.62
CA VAL A 102 6.23 -2.74 -0.47
C VAL A 102 7.36 -3.62 0.06
N GLN A 103 8.13 -3.15 1.05
CA GLN A 103 9.24 -3.90 1.63
C GLN A 103 8.78 -5.24 2.23
N ALA A 104 7.70 -5.24 3.02
CA ALA A 104 7.15 -6.46 3.61
C ALA A 104 6.68 -7.47 2.54
N ASN A 105 5.98 -7.01 1.49
CA ASN A 105 5.58 -7.87 0.36
C ASN A 105 6.78 -8.41 -0.39
N LEU A 106 7.80 -7.58 -0.64
CA LEU A 106 9.01 -7.98 -1.33
C LEU A 106 9.81 -9.04 -0.57
N GLU A 107 10.02 -8.84 0.73
CA GLU A 107 10.67 -9.81 1.62
C GLU A 107 9.86 -11.12 1.67
N CYS A 108 8.52 -11.04 1.75
CA CYS A 108 7.64 -12.23 1.70
C CYS A 108 7.78 -12.97 0.36
N PHE A 109 7.82 -12.25 -0.77
CA PHE A 109 8.11 -12.85 -2.08
C PHE A 109 9.48 -13.52 -2.13
N GLN A 110 10.51 -12.89 -1.57
CA GLN A 110 11.87 -13.47 -1.57
C GLN A 110 11.95 -14.78 -0.78
N VAL A 111 11.17 -14.90 0.29
CA VAL A 111 11.10 -16.12 1.13
C VAL A 111 10.22 -17.20 0.49
N THR A 112 9.04 -16.85 0.01
CA THR A 112 8.02 -17.82 -0.45
C THR A 112 8.10 -18.14 -1.94
N LYS A 113 8.67 -17.24 -2.73
CA LYS A 113 8.61 -17.26 -4.22
C LYS A 113 7.19 -17.16 -4.78
N ASP A 114 6.19 -16.85 -3.94
CA ASP A 114 4.82 -16.70 -4.39
C ASP A 114 4.66 -15.37 -5.18
N PRO A 115 4.31 -15.44 -6.49
CA PRO A 115 4.17 -14.26 -7.33
C PRO A 115 3.02 -13.34 -6.91
N TYR A 116 2.16 -13.75 -6.00
CA TYR A 116 1.13 -12.89 -5.42
C TYR A 116 1.76 -11.63 -4.82
N PHE A 117 2.78 -11.80 -3.98
CA PHE A 117 3.43 -10.68 -3.28
C PHE A 117 4.22 -9.76 -4.22
N SER A 118 4.89 -10.32 -5.24
CA SER A 118 5.59 -9.48 -6.24
C SER A 118 4.64 -8.67 -7.12
N ARG A 119 3.44 -9.18 -7.41
CA ARG A 119 2.40 -8.40 -8.10
C ARG A 119 1.90 -7.24 -7.26
N THR A 120 1.68 -7.46 -5.97
CA THR A 120 1.31 -6.38 -5.03
C THR A 120 2.37 -5.29 -4.98
N VAL A 121 3.66 -5.67 -4.98
CA VAL A 121 4.78 -4.71 -5.09
C VAL A 121 4.68 -3.88 -6.37
N ASP A 122 4.49 -4.52 -7.53
CA ASP A 122 4.40 -3.82 -8.83
C ASP A 122 3.21 -2.85 -8.87
N GLU A 123 2.08 -3.22 -8.29
CA GLU A 123 0.87 -2.38 -8.22
C GLU A 123 1.10 -1.12 -7.37
N ILE A 124 1.68 -1.27 -6.16
CA ILE A 124 1.96 -0.13 -5.28
C ILE A 124 3.02 0.79 -5.88
N LEU A 125 4.11 0.24 -6.43
CA LEU A 125 5.14 1.05 -7.07
C LEU A 125 4.61 1.75 -8.34
N THR A 126 3.62 1.16 -9.02
CA THR A 126 2.89 1.83 -10.11
C THR A 126 2.11 3.03 -9.60
N TYR A 127 1.38 2.89 -8.48
CA TYR A 127 0.68 4.01 -7.84
C TYR A 127 1.67 5.13 -7.45
N VAL A 128 2.74 4.80 -6.73
CA VAL A 128 3.72 5.79 -6.29
C VAL A 128 4.36 6.52 -7.47
N SER A 129 4.77 5.77 -8.51
CA SER A 129 5.38 6.37 -9.70
C SER A 129 4.44 7.30 -10.46
N ARG A 130 3.15 6.95 -10.50
CA ARG A 130 2.12 7.70 -11.25
C ARG A 130 1.59 8.90 -10.48
N ASP A 131 1.29 8.72 -9.19
CA ASP A 131 0.49 9.66 -8.41
C ASP A 131 1.30 10.39 -7.33
N MET A 132 2.37 9.79 -6.80
CA MET A 132 3.15 10.33 -5.68
C MET A 132 4.53 10.87 -6.08
N THR A 133 4.87 10.91 -7.36
CA THR A 133 6.18 11.37 -7.84
C THR A 133 6.08 12.80 -8.40
N SER A 134 6.94 13.69 -7.91
CA SER A 134 7.04 15.04 -8.42
C SER A 134 7.75 15.07 -9.77
N PRO A 135 7.51 16.11 -10.61
CA PRO A 135 8.25 16.28 -11.88
C PRO A 135 9.78 16.34 -11.67
N GLU A 136 10.23 16.87 -10.54
CA GLU A 136 11.64 17.00 -10.18
C GLU A 136 12.26 15.66 -9.77
N GLY A 137 11.45 14.71 -9.29
CA GLY A 137 11.87 13.34 -8.99
C GLY A 137 11.69 12.90 -7.53
N GLY A 138 11.48 13.82 -6.60
CA GLY A 138 11.14 13.48 -5.22
C GLY A 138 9.72 12.90 -5.10
N PHE A 139 9.45 12.16 -4.05
CA PHE A 139 8.12 11.63 -3.77
C PHE A 139 7.38 12.55 -2.81
N TYR A 140 6.13 12.87 -3.13
CA TYR A 140 5.20 13.60 -2.27
C TYR A 140 4.86 12.80 -1.01
N SER A 141 4.47 13.50 0.07
CA SER A 141 4.29 12.85 1.38
C SER A 141 2.96 12.13 1.54
N ALA A 142 1.84 12.69 1.05
CA ALA A 142 0.53 12.11 1.28
C ALA A 142 -0.53 12.54 0.26
N GLU A 143 -1.61 11.79 0.19
CA GLU A 143 -2.91 12.21 -0.35
C GLU A 143 -3.93 12.27 0.79
N ASP A 144 -4.74 13.33 0.80
CA ASP A 144 -5.79 13.56 1.80
C ASP A 144 -6.88 12.47 1.73
N ALA A 145 -7.62 12.30 2.80
CA ALA A 145 -8.79 11.44 2.84
C ALA A 145 -9.99 12.04 2.09
N ASP A 146 -10.07 13.37 2.10
CA ASP A 146 -11.23 14.11 1.61
C ASP A 146 -11.12 14.52 0.15
N SER A 147 -12.24 14.43 -0.53
CA SER A 147 -12.48 15.06 -1.82
C SER A 147 -13.77 15.87 -1.74
N GLU A 148 -13.72 17.14 -2.11
CA GLU A 148 -14.87 18.05 -2.03
C GLU A 148 -15.46 18.18 -0.60
N GLY A 149 -14.62 18.01 0.44
CA GLY A 149 -15.01 18.09 1.84
C GLY A 149 -15.75 16.86 2.38
N GLU A 150 -15.64 15.72 1.69
CA GLU A 150 -16.26 14.45 2.07
C GLU A 150 -15.24 13.31 2.00
N GLU A 151 -15.05 12.61 3.14
CA GLU A 151 -14.10 11.50 3.23
C GLU A 151 -14.48 10.34 2.31
N GLY A 152 -13.52 9.82 1.58
CA GLY A 152 -13.67 8.64 0.72
C GLY A 152 -14.41 8.87 -0.60
N LYS A 153 -15.02 10.02 -0.84
CA LYS A 153 -15.82 10.34 -2.04
C LYS A 153 -15.12 9.99 -3.35
N PHE A 154 -13.83 10.22 -3.43
CA PHE A 154 -13.04 9.88 -4.61
C PHE A 154 -12.95 8.36 -4.87
N TYR A 155 -13.01 7.53 -3.84
CA TYR A 155 -12.69 6.10 -3.90
C TYR A 155 -13.90 5.18 -3.96
N VAL A 156 -15.06 5.63 -3.44
CA VAL A 156 -16.27 4.81 -3.37
C VAL A 156 -17.05 4.79 -4.69
N TRP A 157 -17.88 3.75 -4.88
CA TRP A 157 -18.59 3.49 -6.12
C TRP A 157 -20.03 3.06 -5.86
N LYS A 158 -20.95 3.49 -6.70
CA LYS A 158 -22.28 2.86 -6.78
C LYS A 158 -22.27 1.71 -7.78
N GLN A 159 -23.05 0.68 -7.54
CA GLN A 159 -23.14 -0.46 -8.46
C GLN A 159 -23.57 -0.01 -9.86
N GLU A 160 -24.57 0.86 -9.96
CA GLU A 160 -25.05 1.41 -11.23
C GLU A 160 -23.95 2.15 -12.01
N GLU A 161 -23.06 2.85 -11.32
CA GLU A 161 -21.91 3.51 -11.95
C GLU A 161 -20.95 2.49 -12.59
N ILE A 162 -20.68 1.38 -11.89
CA ILE A 162 -19.88 0.27 -12.44
C ILE A 162 -20.52 -0.30 -13.70
N GLU A 163 -21.82 -0.54 -13.67
CA GLU A 163 -22.60 -1.08 -14.79
C GLU A 163 -22.56 -0.14 -16.01
N ASN A 164 -22.71 1.16 -15.79
CA ASN A 164 -22.66 2.17 -16.84
C ASN A 164 -21.27 2.29 -17.49
N ILE A 165 -20.18 2.16 -16.72
CA ILE A 165 -18.82 2.30 -17.24
C ILE A 165 -18.35 1.04 -17.96
N LEU A 166 -18.65 -0.13 -17.40
CA LEU A 166 -18.12 -1.39 -17.89
C LEU A 166 -19.03 -2.07 -18.94
N GLY A 167 -20.33 -1.77 -18.90
CA GLY A 167 -21.35 -2.50 -19.64
C GLY A 167 -21.71 -3.84 -18.97
N PRO A 168 -22.82 -4.48 -19.41
CA PRO A 168 -23.48 -5.55 -18.63
C PRO A 168 -22.56 -6.76 -18.36
N ASN A 169 -21.85 -7.24 -19.38
CA ASN A 169 -21.01 -8.44 -19.23
C ASN A 169 -19.79 -8.22 -18.36
N ASP A 170 -19.08 -7.10 -18.56
CA ASP A 170 -17.88 -6.75 -17.81
C ASP A 170 -18.24 -6.34 -16.37
N ALA A 171 -19.35 -5.65 -16.17
CA ALA A 171 -19.86 -5.32 -14.84
C ALA A 171 -20.23 -6.58 -14.05
N THR A 172 -20.94 -7.53 -14.67
CA THR A 172 -21.25 -8.82 -14.03
C THR A 172 -20.00 -9.53 -13.54
N LEU A 173 -18.96 -9.61 -14.38
CA LEU A 173 -17.67 -10.19 -13.97
C LEU A 173 -17.05 -9.43 -12.80
N PHE A 174 -17.02 -8.09 -12.86
CA PHE A 174 -16.45 -7.25 -11.81
C PHE A 174 -17.17 -7.48 -10.48
N LEU A 175 -18.49 -7.45 -10.46
CA LEU A 175 -19.33 -7.67 -9.28
C LEU A 175 -19.30 -9.12 -8.74
N GLN A 176 -18.85 -10.09 -9.52
CA GLN A 176 -18.57 -11.45 -9.03
C GLN A 176 -17.23 -11.52 -8.29
N VAL A 177 -16.25 -10.76 -8.73
CA VAL A 177 -14.90 -10.70 -8.14
C VAL A 177 -14.87 -9.82 -6.92
N TYR A 178 -15.42 -8.61 -7.02
CA TYR A 178 -15.48 -7.62 -5.95
C TYR A 178 -16.83 -7.66 -5.23
N ARG A 179 -16.77 -7.52 -3.92
CA ARG A 179 -17.98 -7.45 -3.11
C ARG A 179 -18.61 -6.06 -3.21
N PHE A 180 -19.87 -6.05 -3.63
CA PHE A 180 -20.76 -4.91 -3.60
C PHE A 180 -22.05 -5.29 -2.88
N GLU A 181 -22.61 -4.38 -2.13
CA GLU A 181 -23.90 -4.51 -1.48
C GLU A 181 -24.90 -3.54 -2.15
N LYS A 182 -26.14 -3.97 -2.34
CA LYS A 182 -27.17 -3.15 -3.01
C LYS A 182 -27.36 -1.81 -2.30
N ASP A 183 -27.38 -1.83 -0.97
CA ASP A 183 -27.56 -0.63 -0.14
C ASP A 183 -26.22 0.04 0.21
N GLY A 184 -25.10 -0.47 -0.31
CA GLY A 184 -23.75 -0.02 -0.01
C GLY A 184 -23.10 -0.74 1.17
N ASN A 185 -21.79 -0.83 1.18
CA ASN A 185 -20.97 -1.36 2.28
C ASN A 185 -20.22 -0.25 3.04
N PHE A 186 -20.47 0.99 2.70
CA PHE A 186 -19.89 2.19 3.31
C PHE A 186 -21.00 3.09 3.85
N LEU A 187 -20.80 3.57 5.08
CA LEU A 187 -21.69 4.55 5.72
C LEU A 187 -21.14 5.95 5.48
N GLU A 188 -21.98 6.87 5.08
CA GLU A 188 -21.60 8.28 5.01
C GLU A 188 -21.23 8.80 6.40
N GLU A 189 -20.14 9.55 6.50
CA GLU A 189 -19.57 9.98 7.79
C GLU A 189 -20.52 10.86 8.60
N VAL A 190 -21.24 11.78 7.95
CA VAL A 190 -22.11 12.77 8.61
C VAL A 190 -23.44 12.17 9.04
N THR A 191 -24.08 11.42 8.15
CA THR A 191 -25.44 10.87 8.39
C THR A 191 -25.41 9.49 9.01
N HIS A 192 -24.30 8.76 8.91
CA HIS A 192 -24.16 7.34 9.25
C HIS A 192 -25.18 6.44 8.52
N GLU A 193 -25.67 6.88 7.36
CA GLU A 193 -26.61 6.14 6.54
C GLU A 193 -25.92 5.44 5.36
N LYS A 194 -26.51 4.34 4.91
CA LYS A 194 -26.13 3.68 3.67
C LYS A 194 -26.70 4.45 2.47
N THR A 195 -25.82 4.96 1.60
CA THR A 195 -26.20 5.75 0.42
C THR A 195 -26.09 4.96 -0.90
N GLY A 196 -25.92 3.63 -0.82
CA GLY A 196 -25.66 2.76 -1.96
C GLY A 196 -24.22 2.79 -2.45
N THR A 197 -23.33 3.50 -1.72
CA THR A 197 -21.89 3.56 -2.03
C THR A 197 -21.14 2.37 -1.48
N ASN A 198 -20.16 1.89 -2.27
CA ASN A 198 -19.37 0.72 -1.93
C ASN A 198 -17.88 1.00 -2.04
N ILE A 199 -17.12 0.41 -1.13
CA ILE A 199 -15.68 0.24 -1.20
C ILE A 199 -15.43 -1.11 -1.85
N PRO A 200 -14.84 -1.18 -3.05
CA PRO A 200 -14.51 -2.43 -3.70
C PRO A 200 -13.50 -3.23 -2.87
N HIS A 201 -13.81 -4.48 -2.55
CA HIS A 201 -12.89 -5.39 -1.87
C HIS A 201 -13.07 -6.82 -2.37
N LEU A 202 -12.03 -7.63 -2.26
CA LEU A 202 -12.03 -9.00 -2.77
C LEU A 202 -12.62 -9.97 -1.74
N ARG A 203 -13.44 -10.90 -2.18
CA ARG A 203 -13.86 -12.03 -1.33
C ARG A 203 -12.74 -13.06 -1.14
N LYS A 204 -11.91 -13.23 -2.16
CA LYS A 204 -10.78 -14.16 -2.25
C LYS A 204 -9.81 -13.67 -3.31
N SER A 205 -8.60 -14.22 -3.35
CA SER A 205 -7.62 -13.81 -4.36
C SER A 205 -8.14 -14.03 -5.80
N LEU A 206 -7.66 -13.21 -6.74
CA LEU A 206 -8.03 -13.35 -8.16
C LEU A 206 -7.68 -14.74 -8.71
N ASP A 207 -6.57 -15.32 -8.25
CA ASP A 207 -6.15 -16.66 -8.69
C ASP A 207 -7.13 -17.74 -8.18
N GLN A 208 -7.58 -17.64 -6.93
CA GLN A 208 -8.58 -18.54 -6.38
C GLN A 208 -9.94 -18.37 -7.07
N HIS A 209 -10.33 -17.13 -7.39
CA HIS A 209 -11.55 -16.88 -8.17
C HIS A 209 -11.49 -17.54 -9.56
N ALA A 210 -10.34 -17.45 -10.23
CA ALA A 210 -10.13 -18.09 -11.53
C ALA A 210 -10.21 -19.62 -11.44
N HIS A 211 -9.56 -20.22 -10.43
CA HIS A 211 -9.63 -21.67 -10.20
C HIS A 211 -11.06 -22.16 -9.96
N ASP A 212 -11.85 -21.48 -9.14
CA ASP A 212 -13.23 -21.84 -8.85
C ASP A 212 -14.14 -21.76 -10.09
N LYS A 213 -13.74 -20.97 -11.08
CA LYS A 213 -14.43 -20.84 -12.38
C LYS A 213 -13.81 -21.71 -13.50
N ASN A 214 -12.84 -22.55 -13.16
CA ASN A 214 -12.06 -23.34 -14.15
C ASN A 214 -11.45 -22.46 -15.26
N GLN A 215 -10.97 -21.26 -14.89
CA GLN A 215 -10.31 -20.32 -15.78
C GLN A 215 -8.81 -20.31 -15.54
N GLU A 216 -8.06 -19.96 -16.60
CA GLU A 216 -6.61 -19.76 -16.47
C GLU A 216 -6.34 -18.47 -15.67
N PRO A 217 -5.61 -18.52 -14.52
CA PRO A 217 -5.42 -17.36 -13.63
C PRO A 217 -4.79 -16.15 -14.31
N LYS A 218 -3.87 -16.36 -15.25
CA LYS A 218 -3.18 -15.27 -15.97
C LYS A 218 -4.16 -14.49 -16.86
N GLU A 219 -5.03 -15.19 -17.58
CA GLU A 219 -6.02 -14.56 -18.47
C GLU A 219 -7.10 -13.84 -17.64
N SER A 220 -7.56 -14.45 -16.55
CA SER A 220 -8.49 -13.83 -15.62
C SER A 220 -7.92 -12.53 -15.05
N ARG A 221 -6.68 -12.52 -14.54
CA ARG A 221 -6.01 -11.30 -14.06
C ARG A 221 -5.86 -10.23 -15.15
N LYS A 222 -5.51 -10.61 -16.38
CA LYS A 222 -5.43 -9.68 -17.51
C LYS A 222 -6.79 -9.03 -17.81
N LYS A 223 -7.86 -9.81 -17.76
CA LYS A 223 -9.22 -9.29 -17.95
C LYS A 223 -9.58 -8.30 -16.82
N ILE A 224 -9.37 -8.66 -15.55
CA ILE A 224 -9.66 -7.78 -14.41
C ILE A 224 -8.83 -6.49 -14.48
N ARG A 225 -7.54 -6.56 -14.84
CA ARG A 225 -6.70 -5.35 -15.06
C ARG A 225 -7.29 -4.44 -16.15
N SER A 226 -7.88 -4.98 -17.20
CA SER A 226 -8.53 -4.15 -18.22
C SER A 226 -9.77 -3.42 -17.68
N LEU A 227 -10.50 -4.05 -16.75
CA LEU A 227 -11.65 -3.42 -16.09
C LEU A 227 -11.19 -2.31 -15.12
N HIS A 228 -10.14 -2.58 -14.34
CA HIS A 228 -9.53 -1.54 -13.50
C HIS A 228 -9.10 -0.31 -14.32
N ALA A 229 -8.47 -0.53 -15.48
CA ALA A 229 -8.04 0.58 -16.33
C ALA A 229 -9.21 1.46 -16.80
N LYS A 230 -10.36 0.86 -17.16
CA LYS A 230 -11.59 1.59 -17.50
C LYS A 230 -12.13 2.41 -16.31
N LEU A 231 -12.25 1.76 -15.15
CA LEU A 231 -12.73 2.41 -13.93
C LEU A 231 -11.78 3.52 -13.47
N PHE A 232 -10.48 3.27 -13.50
CA PHE A 232 -9.48 4.27 -13.15
C PHE A 232 -9.53 5.49 -14.09
N ALA A 233 -9.66 5.27 -15.40
CA ALA A 233 -9.80 6.36 -16.38
C ALA A 233 -11.08 7.20 -16.13
N HIS A 234 -12.15 6.57 -15.64
CA HIS A 234 -13.36 7.28 -15.23
C HIS A 234 -13.14 8.05 -13.93
N ARG A 235 -12.56 7.41 -12.90
CA ARG A 235 -12.28 8.02 -11.59
C ARG A 235 -11.38 9.25 -11.68
N LYS A 236 -10.41 9.25 -12.59
CA LYS A 236 -9.55 10.42 -12.85
C LYS A 236 -10.29 11.70 -13.24
N LYS A 237 -11.57 11.61 -13.62
CA LYS A 237 -12.41 12.79 -13.93
C LYS A 237 -13.05 13.39 -12.68
N ARG A 238 -13.03 12.65 -11.54
CA ARG A 238 -13.50 13.16 -10.25
C ARG A 238 -12.49 14.18 -9.71
N ILE A 239 -12.93 15.02 -8.80
CA ILE A 239 -12.03 15.91 -8.06
C ILE A 239 -11.12 15.06 -7.18
N HIS A 240 -9.82 15.19 -7.41
CA HIS A 240 -8.82 14.41 -6.69
C HIS A 240 -8.66 14.91 -5.25
N PRO A 241 -8.42 14.03 -4.26
CA PRO A 241 -8.02 14.44 -2.92
C PRO A 241 -6.81 15.38 -2.94
N GLN A 242 -6.75 16.29 -1.98
CA GLN A 242 -5.64 17.21 -1.89
C GLN A 242 -4.33 16.44 -1.67
N LYS A 243 -3.32 16.80 -2.44
CA LYS A 243 -2.00 16.22 -2.27
C LYS A 243 -1.16 17.07 -1.32
N ASP A 244 -0.59 16.44 -0.30
CA ASP A 244 0.48 17.05 0.47
C ASP A 244 1.79 16.96 -0.34
N ASP A 245 2.06 18.03 -1.06
CA ASP A 245 3.16 18.16 -2.02
C ASP A 245 4.54 18.40 -1.36
N LYS A 246 4.66 18.18 -0.04
CA LYS A 246 5.95 18.14 0.64
C LYS A 246 6.76 16.92 0.22
N VAL A 247 8.05 17.10 0.02
CA VAL A 247 9.02 16.01 -0.08
C VAL A 247 9.79 15.94 1.22
N LEU A 248 9.59 14.87 1.99
CA LEU A 248 10.22 14.65 3.29
C LEU A 248 11.42 13.71 3.12
N THR A 249 12.56 14.06 3.72
CA THR A 249 13.82 13.35 3.53
C THR A 249 13.76 11.91 4.02
N ASP A 250 13.22 11.68 5.21
CA ASP A 250 13.06 10.35 5.81
C ASP A 250 12.14 9.44 4.98
N TRP A 251 10.95 9.92 4.62
CA TRP A 251 9.99 9.12 3.86
C TRP A 251 10.47 8.83 2.43
N ASN A 252 11.19 9.77 1.83
CA ASN A 252 11.85 9.54 0.55
C ASN A 252 12.95 8.49 0.68
N GLY A 253 13.73 8.50 1.76
CA GLY A 253 14.72 7.45 2.05
C GLY A 253 14.09 6.05 2.10
N LEU A 254 12.96 5.89 2.79
CA LEU A 254 12.21 4.63 2.83
C LEU A 254 11.72 4.20 1.43
N MET A 255 11.19 5.14 0.64
CA MET A 255 10.66 4.82 -0.68
C MET A 255 11.78 4.54 -1.70
N ILE A 256 12.92 5.24 -1.63
CA ILE A 256 14.11 4.95 -2.43
C ILE A 256 14.58 3.51 -2.13
N SER A 257 14.64 3.12 -0.85
CA SER A 257 14.97 1.75 -0.44
C SER A 257 13.97 0.73 -1.03
N ALA A 258 12.67 1.01 -0.97
CA ALA A 258 11.64 0.13 -1.53
C ALA A 258 11.80 -0.06 -3.04
N PHE A 259 12.03 1.00 -3.79
CA PHE A 259 12.27 0.95 -5.23
C PHE A 259 13.57 0.22 -5.59
N SER A 260 14.69 0.52 -4.92
CA SER A 260 16.01 -0.07 -5.23
C SER A 260 16.02 -1.57 -4.93
N GLN A 261 15.48 -1.99 -3.79
CA GLN A 261 15.36 -3.41 -3.44
C GLN A 261 14.43 -4.15 -4.41
N SER A 262 13.31 -3.54 -4.82
CA SER A 262 12.40 -4.10 -5.80
C SER A 262 13.05 -4.22 -7.18
N ALA A 263 13.86 -3.25 -7.60
CA ALA A 263 14.61 -3.31 -8.84
C ALA A 263 15.51 -4.55 -8.91
N LYS A 264 16.24 -4.81 -7.82
CA LYS A 264 17.13 -5.97 -7.69
C LYS A 264 16.33 -7.29 -7.64
N ALA A 265 15.34 -7.39 -6.76
CA ALA A 265 14.64 -8.64 -6.51
C ALA A 265 13.72 -9.07 -7.67
N LEU A 266 13.15 -8.11 -8.40
CA LEU A 266 12.25 -8.34 -9.53
C LEU A 266 12.92 -8.18 -10.90
N ASN A 267 14.20 -7.83 -10.94
CA ASN A 267 14.98 -7.56 -12.16
C ASN A 267 14.30 -6.50 -13.05
N GLN A 268 13.92 -5.34 -12.46
CA GLN A 268 13.17 -4.26 -13.12
C GLN A 268 13.95 -2.96 -13.13
N GLU A 269 14.63 -2.65 -14.25
CA GLU A 269 15.43 -1.43 -14.41
C GLU A 269 14.63 -0.13 -14.22
N LYS A 270 13.34 -0.13 -14.56
CA LYS A 270 12.45 1.03 -14.35
C LYS A 270 12.43 1.49 -12.90
N TYR A 271 12.46 0.55 -11.93
CA TYR A 271 12.46 0.87 -10.51
C TYR A 271 13.80 1.44 -10.06
N LEU A 272 14.90 0.93 -10.61
CA LEU A 272 16.23 1.49 -10.33
C LEU A 272 16.32 2.95 -10.79
N LYS A 273 15.86 3.25 -12.00
CA LYS A 273 15.85 4.63 -12.54
C LYS A 273 15.01 5.58 -11.67
N THR A 274 13.86 5.10 -11.17
CA THR A 274 13.01 5.89 -10.25
C THR A 274 13.73 6.15 -8.93
N ALA A 275 14.35 5.13 -8.33
CA ALA A 275 15.13 5.27 -7.09
C ALA A 275 16.30 6.24 -7.27
N GLN A 276 17.07 6.12 -8.35
CA GLN A 276 18.20 7.01 -8.66
C GLN A 276 17.74 8.47 -8.80
N LYS A 277 16.67 8.73 -9.57
CA LYS A 277 16.14 10.08 -9.73
C LYS A 277 15.72 10.70 -8.40
N ALA A 278 15.09 9.92 -7.52
CA ALA A 278 14.68 10.39 -6.20
C ALA A 278 15.88 10.62 -5.26
N ALA A 279 16.89 9.75 -5.31
CA ALA A 279 18.12 9.92 -4.56
C ALA A 279 18.89 11.17 -5.01
N ASP A 280 19.04 11.38 -6.33
CA ASP A 280 19.66 12.58 -6.89
C ASP A 280 18.93 13.85 -6.46
N PHE A 281 17.59 13.84 -6.50
CA PHE A 281 16.77 14.93 -5.99
C PHE A 281 17.06 15.21 -4.51
N CYS A 282 17.04 14.22 -3.65
CA CYS A 282 17.31 14.40 -2.21
C CYS A 282 18.71 14.95 -1.96
N LEU A 283 19.71 14.45 -2.69
CA LEU A 283 21.10 14.87 -2.53
C LEU A 283 21.38 16.28 -3.08
N SER A 284 20.66 16.71 -4.13
CA SER A 284 20.79 18.05 -4.69
C SER A 284 19.98 19.11 -3.91
N GLU A 285 18.73 18.80 -3.55
CA GLU A 285 17.80 19.78 -2.99
C GLU A 285 17.75 19.79 -1.46
N LEU A 286 17.97 18.64 -0.82
CA LEU A 286 17.81 18.49 0.62
C LEU A 286 19.14 18.38 1.40
N ARG A 287 20.28 18.44 0.71
CA ARG A 287 21.60 18.46 1.33
C ARG A 287 22.27 19.84 1.18
N GLN A 288 22.62 20.46 2.30
CA GLN A 288 23.31 21.74 2.34
C GLN A 288 24.80 21.60 1.93
N LYS A 289 25.43 22.72 1.57
CA LYS A 289 26.87 22.75 1.21
C LYS A 289 27.80 22.20 2.30
N ASN A 290 27.40 22.30 3.57
CA ASN A 290 28.14 21.76 4.72
C ASN A 290 27.89 20.27 4.96
N GLY A 291 27.14 19.58 4.07
CA GLY A 291 26.80 18.17 4.18
C GLY A 291 25.59 17.83 5.05
N ARG A 292 25.04 18.78 5.78
CA ARG A 292 23.85 18.55 6.61
C ARG A 292 22.59 18.43 5.76
N LEU A 293 21.67 17.55 6.19
CA LEU A 293 20.38 17.39 5.55
C LEU A 293 19.37 18.41 6.08
N LEU A 294 18.37 18.67 5.24
CA LEU A 294 17.15 19.40 5.57
C LEU A 294 15.97 18.40 5.60
N LYS A 295 14.98 18.68 6.44
CA LYS A 295 13.83 17.79 6.64
C LYS A 295 12.88 17.77 5.45
N ARG A 296 12.68 18.92 4.80
CA ARG A 296 11.55 19.13 3.88
C ARG A 296 11.93 20.00 2.69
N TRP A 297 11.42 19.62 1.52
CA TRP A 297 11.34 20.47 0.34
C TRP A 297 9.88 20.66 -0.08
N ARG A 298 9.54 21.86 -0.52
CA ARG A 298 8.21 22.18 -1.07
C ARG A 298 8.31 23.43 -1.95
N LYS A 299 7.70 23.38 -3.16
CA LYS A 299 7.60 24.54 -4.08
C LYS A 299 8.94 25.27 -4.30
N GLY A 300 9.99 24.51 -4.60
CA GLY A 300 11.32 25.05 -4.87
C GLY A 300 12.12 25.49 -3.63
N LYS A 301 11.65 25.21 -2.42
CA LYS A 301 12.32 25.63 -1.17
C LYS A 301 12.53 24.47 -0.23
N ALA A 302 13.80 24.20 0.10
CA ALA A 302 14.16 23.30 1.19
C ALA A 302 14.22 24.05 2.53
N GLY A 303 13.91 23.39 3.62
CA GLY A 303 13.91 24.00 4.95
C GLY A 303 13.79 23.00 6.08
N LEU A 304 13.92 23.51 7.29
CA LEU A 304 13.95 22.80 8.56
C LEU A 304 15.20 21.91 8.70
N PRO A 305 15.92 21.95 9.82
CA PRO A 305 17.01 21.01 10.09
C PRO A 305 16.48 19.56 10.11
N ALA A 306 17.25 18.64 9.53
CA ALA A 306 16.95 17.23 9.56
C ALA A 306 17.13 16.64 10.97
N HIS A 307 16.33 15.63 11.27
CA HIS A 307 16.39 14.82 12.49
C HIS A 307 17.13 13.51 12.24
N LEU A 308 17.27 12.67 13.26
CA LEU A 308 17.99 11.41 13.19
C LEU A 308 17.41 10.46 12.11
N GLU A 309 16.09 10.37 12.06
CA GLU A 309 15.38 9.53 11.10
C GLU A 309 15.63 9.93 9.63
N ASP A 310 15.81 11.21 9.35
CA ASP A 310 16.13 11.69 8.00
C ASP A 310 17.49 11.13 7.52
N TYR A 311 18.49 11.15 8.39
CA TYR A 311 19.80 10.58 8.09
C TYR A 311 19.74 9.05 8.02
N ALA A 312 19.04 8.40 8.94
CA ALA A 312 18.96 6.96 9.02
C ALA A 312 18.29 6.37 7.76
N PHE A 313 17.09 6.87 7.41
CA PHE A 313 16.31 6.31 6.31
C PHE A 313 16.88 6.70 4.94
N LEU A 314 17.39 7.93 4.79
CA LEU A 314 18.07 8.29 3.54
C LEU A 314 19.35 7.44 3.34
N SER A 315 20.14 7.24 4.39
CA SER A 315 21.32 6.36 4.31
C SER A 315 20.94 4.93 3.93
N GLN A 316 19.86 4.39 4.52
CA GLN A 316 19.33 3.06 4.15
C GLN A 316 18.90 2.99 2.68
N GLY A 317 18.32 4.07 2.15
CA GLY A 317 17.90 4.14 0.75
C GLY A 317 19.06 4.22 -0.24
N LEU A 318 20.21 4.78 0.18
CA LEU A 318 21.41 4.95 -0.64
C LEU A 318 22.34 3.72 -0.61
N LEU A 319 22.24 2.83 0.38
CA LEU A 319 23.00 1.57 0.49
C LEU A 319 22.34 0.43 -0.30
#